data_a6718bd55beb82f93184eb7ebd2d9e1d
#
_entry.id   a6718bd55beb82f93184eb7ebd2d9e1d
#
_cell.length_a   1.000
_cell.length_b   1.000
_cell.length_c   1.000
_cell.angle_alpha   90.00
_cell.angle_beta   90.00
_cell.angle_gamma   90.00
#
_symmetry.space_group_name_H-M   'P 1'
#
loop_
_entity.id
_entity.type
_entity.pdbx_description
1 polymer ?
#
loop_
_entity_poly.entity_id
_entity_poly.type
_entity_poly.pdbx_seq_one_letter_code
_entity_poly.pdbx_strand_id
1 'polypeptide(L)'
;MLLVNNNPQIIPKKMKKLLLLLSLFALTHLGALAQLQYHEASQFQLIGHPKVASERLYTRLPDSLKGKIREQLWHLGQNSAGMAIRFRSNASTIGARWKNMSVFNMNHMTPTGIRGLDLYCLQDDGTWTFVNSARPRQQLTTTATIIDNMTSKPREYMLYLPLYEGIDSLAIGINPGATIEAPQQPLPRTDKPIVWYGTSITQGGCANRPGMAATNIVERKLNREVINLGFSGNGRLDTEVARVMANLDAGLFILDMLPNVTAEELSERFEPFYTILRKAHPTTPILVVETPDFPHKRFDTKICKAVNNKDATLKTIYEKWRKKGDRNLFFVPTAGMIGNDHEGTVDAIHFTDLGFERCANHMLPYIKKHLK
;
A
#
# COMPACT_ATOMS: atom_id res chain seq x y z
N MET A 1 51.08 -29.87 49.98
CA MET A 1 51.52 -28.51 49.71
C MET A 1 52.16 -28.48 48.33
N LEU A 2 51.42 -28.36 47.27
CA LEU A 2 51.88 -28.36 45.88
C LEU A 2 52.00 -26.90 45.41
N LEU A 3 53.19 -26.45 45.21
CA LEU A 3 53.56 -25.14 44.68
C LEU A 3 53.22 -25.11 43.17
N VAL A 4 52.24 -24.35 42.73
CA VAL A 4 52.00 -24.08 41.34
C VAL A 4 52.94 -22.98 40.86
N ASN A 5 53.87 -23.37 39.99
CA ASN A 5 54.87 -22.49 39.41
C ASN A 5 54.27 -21.69 38.27
N ASN A 6 53.83 -20.42 38.51
CA ASN A 6 53.38 -19.51 37.53
C ASN A 6 54.52 -18.78 36.82
N ASN A 7 55.06 -19.39 35.79
CA ASN A 7 56.07 -18.75 34.95
C ASN A 7 55.31 -18.07 33.73
N PRO A 8 55.34 -16.75 33.56
CA PRO A 8 54.73 -16.12 32.39
C PRO A 8 55.54 -16.46 31.14
N GLN A 9 54.95 -17.25 30.25
CA GLN A 9 55.54 -17.51 28.94
C GLN A 9 55.75 -16.21 28.17
N ILE A 10 57.01 -15.79 28.04
CA ILE A 10 57.39 -14.59 27.26
C ILE A 10 57.26 -14.92 25.78
N ILE A 11 56.21 -14.38 25.13
CA ILE A 11 56.00 -14.53 23.69
C ILE A 11 57.18 -13.91 22.93
N PRO A 12 57.89 -14.66 22.06
CA PRO A 12 59.05 -14.19 21.31
C PRO A 12 58.70 -12.94 20.47
N LYS A 13 59.63 -11.97 20.39
CA LYS A 13 59.45 -10.70 19.65
C LYS A 13 58.98 -10.90 18.18
N LYS A 14 59.43 -11.96 17.50
CA LYS A 14 58.99 -12.35 16.15
C LYS A 14 57.51 -12.75 16.11
N MET A 15 57.02 -13.45 17.15
CA MET A 15 55.64 -13.89 17.24
C MET A 15 54.70 -12.73 17.60
N LYS A 16 55.16 -11.75 18.39
CA LYS A 16 54.42 -10.49 18.62
C LYS A 16 54.27 -9.66 17.34
N LYS A 17 55.33 -9.58 16.50
CA LYS A 17 55.21 -8.91 15.18
C LYS A 17 54.28 -9.64 14.22
N LEU A 18 54.29 -10.97 14.22
CA LEU A 18 53.39 -11.78 13.38
C LEU A 18 51.92 -11.65 13.83
N LEU A 19 51.68 -11.66 15.15
CA LEU A 19 50.34 -11.41 15.73
C LEU A 19 49.84 -9.98 15.45
N LEU A 20 50.72 -8.98 15.47
CA LEU A 20 50.38 -7.59 15.13
C LEU A 20 50.08 -7.45 13.63
N LEU A 21 50.83 -8.12 12.76
CA LEU A 21 50.54 -8.16 11.31
C LEU A 21 49.26 -8.91 11.00
N LEU A 22 48.98 -10.02 11.66
CA LEU A 22 47.71 -10.75 11.52
C LEU A 22 46.51 -9.97 12.06
N SER A 23 46.68 -9.21 13.15
CA SER A 23 45.64 -8.33 13.67
C SER A 23 45.38 -7.10 12.77
N LEU A 24 46.46 -6.54 12.18
CA LEU A 24 46.30 -5.48 11.16
C LEU A 24 45.62 -6.02 9.87
N PHE A 25 45.96 -7.23 9.44
CA PHE A 25 45.37 -7.90 8.29
C PHE A 25 43.89 -8.28 8.56
N ALA A 26 43.57 -8.70 9.78
CA ALA A 26 42.20 -8.99 10.21
C ALA A 26 41.35 -7.70 10.31
N LEU A 27 41.94 -6.56 10.72
CA LEU A 27 41.29 -5.26 10.77
C LEU A 27 41.05 -4.67 9.38
N THR A 28 41.88 -4.98 8.38
CA THR A 28 41.66 -4.56 6.97
C THR A 28 40.66 -5.46 6.25
N HIS A 29 40.32 -6.64 6.78
CA HIS A 29 39.35 -7.60 6.25
C HIS A 29 38.04 -7.62 7.05
N LEU A 30 37.90 -6.84 8.13
CA LEU A 30 36.55 -6.38 8.50
C LEU A 30 36.11 -5.44 7.38
N GLY A 31 35.52 -6.04 6.34
CA GLY A 31 34.95 -5.30 5.24
C GLY A 31 34.08 -4.22 5.84
N ALA A 32 34.48 -2.97 5.70
CA ALA A 32 33.60 -1.85 5.90
C ALA A 32 32.36 -2.23 5.10
N LEU A 33 31.25 -2.55 5.76
CA LEU A 33 29.96 -2.67 5.11
C LEU A 33 29.80 -1.36 4.35
N ALA A 34 30.07 -1.41 3.05
CA ALA A 34 30.17 -0.21 2.23
C ALA A 34 28.86 0.53 2.43
N GLN A 35 28.94 1.71 3.03
CA GLN A 35 27.76 2.50 3.35
C GLN A 35 26.97 2.74 2.08
N LEU A 36 25.67 2.40 2.08
CA LEU A 36 24.80 2.59 0.94
C LEU A 36 24.78 4.09 0.54
N GLN A 37 24.82 4.33 -0.75
CA GLN A 37 24.59 5.67 -1.32
C GLN A 37 23.07 5.86 -1.44
N TYR A 38 22.57 6.96 -0.83
CA TYR A 38 21.14 7.26 -0.76
C TYR A 38 20.75 8.30 -1.80
N HIS A 39 19.68 7.99 -2.54
CA HIS A 39 19.08 8.85 -3.57
C HIS A 39 17.65 9.17 -3.16
N GLU A 40 17.27 10.45 -3.21
CA GLU A 40 15.91 10.86 -2.84
C GLU A 40 14.88 10.21 -3.76
N ALA A 41 13.86 9.58 -3.16
CA ALA A 41 12.86 8.84 -3.92
C ALA A 41 11.98 9.73 -4.80
N SER A 42 11.92 11.04 -4.50
CA SER A 42 11.23 12.05 -5.31
C SER A 42 11.83 12.25 -6.72
N GLN A 43 13.05 11.77 -6.95
CA GLN A 43 13.71 11.80 -8.27
C GLN A 43 13.19 10.71 -9.21
N PHE A 44 12.43 9.73 -8.70
CA PHE A 44 11.93 8.60 -9.46
C PHE A 44 10.41 8.69 -9.67
N GLN A 45 9.87 7.75 -10.43
CA GLN A 45 8.45 7.75 -10.75
C GLN A 45 7.60 7.36 -9.54
N LEU A 46 6.76 8.30 -9.07
CA LEU A 46 5.71 8.04 -8.09
C LEU A 46 4.44 7.60 -8.82
N ILE A 47 3.86 6.46 -8.41
CA ILE A 47 2.58 5.94 -8.89
C ILE A 47 1.58 5.80 -7.73
N GLY A 48 0.28 5.66 -8.05
CA GLY A 48 -0.80 5.59 -7.06
C GLY A 48 -1.11 6.92 -6.38
N HIS A 49 -0.46 8.00 -6.78
CA HIS A 49 -0.67 9.34 -6.22
C HIS A 49 -1.80 10.08 -6.95
N PRO A 50 -2.80 10.62 -6.23
CA PRO A 50 -3.94 11.30 -6.84
C PRO A 50 -3.61 12.68 -7.45
N LYS A 51 -2.33 13.04 -7.55
CA LYS A 51 -1.84 14.33 -8.11
C LYS A 51 -2.47 15.55 -7.45
N VAL A 52 -2.72 15.46 -6.16
CA VAL A 52 -3.29 16.56 -5.36
C VAL A 52 -2.23 17.60 -4.98
N ALA A 53 -2.66 18.85 -4.84
CA ALA A 53 -1.78 19.93 -4.37
C ALA A 53 -1.60 19.82 -2.86
N SER A 54 -0.39 19.47 -2.43
CA SER A 54 0.02 19.36 -1.04
C SER A 54 1.50 19.67 -0.87
N GLU A 55 1.88 20.24 0.27
CA GLU A 55 3.29 20.43 0.65
C GLU A 55 4.02 19.09 0.84
N ARG A 56 3.27 18.03 1.15
CA ARG A 56 3.78 16.66 1.31
C ARG A 56 3.57 15.85 0.05
N LEU A 57 4.62 15.26 -0.46
CA LEU A 57 4.57 14.50 -1.72
C LEU A 57 3.72 13.21 -1.61
N TYR A 58 3.72 12.54 -0.45
CA TYR A 58 3.14 11.20 -0.31
C TYR A 58 1.78 11.20 0.40
N THR A 59 0.89 12.15 0.03
CA THR A 59 -0.45 12.30 0.60
C THR A 59 -1.55 12.01 -0.41
N ARG A 60 -2.75 11.69 0.08
CA ARG A 60 -3.89 11.30 -0.75
C ARG A 60 -4.99 12.38 -0.84
N LEU A 61 -4.92 13.40 -0.01
CA LEU A 61 -5.86 14.54 -0.02
C LEU A 61 -5.11 15.86 -0.11
N PRO A 62 -5.64 16.87 -0.83
CA PRO A 62 -5.00 18.17 -0.97
C PRO A 62 -5.06 18.99 0.32
N ASP A 63 -4.06 19.84 0.57
CA ASP A 63 -3.98 20.69 1.76
C ASP A 63 -5.15 21.67 1.88
N SER A 64 -5.78 22.01 0.76
CA SER A 64 -6.98 22.86 0.71
C SER A 64 -8.19 22.29 1.47
N LEU A 65 -8.18 20.99 1.81
CA LEU A 65 -9.24 20.35 2.61
C LEU A 65 -8.97 20.38 4.13
N LYS A 66 -7.78 20.81 4.57
CA LYS A 66 -7.46 20.95 5.98
C LYS A 66 -8.45 21.89 6.67
N GLY A 67 -9.07 21.42 7.75
CA GLY A 67 -10.10 22.17 8.48
C GLY A 67 -11.47 22.29 7.78
N LYS A 68 -11.64 21.74 6.57
CA LYS A 68 -12.91 21.74 5.83
C LYS A 68 -13.61 20.39 5.80
N ILE A 69 -12.91 19.34 6.19
CA ILE A 69 -13.43 17.98 6.31
C ILE A 69 -13.22 17.48 7.74
N ARG A 70 -13.81 16.33 8.09
CA ARG A 70 -13.62 15.71 9.39
C ARG A 70 -12.13 15.49 9.65
N GLU A 71 -11.68 15.82 10.86
CA GLU A 71 -10.27 15.75 11.24
C GLU A 71 -9.66 14.35 11.02
N GLN A 72 -10.41 13.30 11.39
CA GLN A 72 -9.97 11.93 11.16
C GLN A 72 -9.80 11.60 9.68
N LEU A 73 -10.70 12.08 8.81
CA LEU A 73 -10.58 11.89 7.36
C LEU A 73 -9.36 12.64 6.82
N TRP A 74 -9.10 13.84 7.33
CA TRP A 74 -7.89 14.60 6.98
C TRP A 74 -6.63 13.85 7.36
N HIS A 75 -6.51 13.35 8.59
CA HIS A 75 -5.36 12.59 9.04
C HIS A 75 -5.14 11.31 8.21
N LEU A 76 -6.20 10.57 7.89
CA LEU A 76 -6.12 9.40 7.03
C LEU A 76 -5.67 9.78 5.61
N GLY A 77 -6.05 10.96 5.12
CA GLY A 77 -5.61 11.51 3.85
C GLY A 77 -4.09 11.72 3.77
N GLN A 78 -3.41 11.85 4.91
CA GLN A 78 -1.95 11.99 4.98
C GLN A 78 -1.21 10.65 4.91
N ASN A 79 -1.88 9.51 5.00
CA ASN A 79 -1.28 8.20 4.82
C ASN A 79 -0.96 7.92 3.35
N SER A 80 0.09 7.14 3.09
CA SER A 80 0.64 6.90 1.75
C SER A 80 0.08 5.63 1.08
N ALA A 81 -1.08 5.12 1.54
CA ALA A 81 -1.66 3.86 1.06
C ALA A 81 -1.85 3.84 -0.47
N GLY A 82 -1.43 2.77 -1.11
CA GLY A 82 -1.53 2.58 -2.56
C GLY A 82 -0.42 3.21 -3.38
N MET A 83 0.43 4.05 -2.78
CA MET A 83 1.54 4.68 -3.50
C MET A 83 2.75 3.76 -3.59
N ALA A 84 3.51 3.90 -4.68
CA ALA A 84 4.80 3.23 -4.84
C ALA A 84 5.78 4.07 -5.65
N ILE A 85 7.08 3.84 -5.41
CA ILE A 85 8.17 4.40 -6.19
C ILE A 85 8.67 3.36 -7.19
N ARG A 86 8.72 3.74 -8.46
CA ARG A 86 9.27 2.94 -9.54
C ARG A 86 10.67 3.44 -9.90
N PHE A 87 11.61 2.50 -9.98
CA PHE A 87 13.00 2.79 -10.36
C PHE A 87 13.66 1.56 -11.00
N ARG A 88 14.77 1.80 -11.67
CA ARG A 88 15.63 0.75 -12.24
C ARG A 88 17.00 0.81 -11.59
N SER A 89 17.61 -0.35 -11.30
CA SER A 89 18.94 -0.43 -10.69
C SER A 89 19.63 -1.74 -11.04
N ASN A 90 20.97 -1.69 -11.11
CA ASN A 90 21.84 -2.88 -11.19
C ASN A 90 22.47 -3.24 -9.84
N ALA A 91 21.99 -2.65 -8.75
CA ALA A 91 22.55 -2.85 -7.42
C ALA A 91 22.50 -4.31 -6.97
N SER A 92 23.55 -4.74 -6.27
CA SER A 92 23.59 -6.02 -5.54
C SER A 92 23.01 -5.90 -4.13
N THR A 93 22.88 -4.68 -3.63
CA THR A 93 22.26 -4.37 -2.34
C THR A 93 21.33 -3.17 -2.49
N ILE A 94 20.09 -3.32 -2.03
CA ILE A 94 19.09 -2.25 -1.98
C ILE A 94 18.64 -2.06 -0.54
N GLY A 95 18.64 -0.81 -0.09
CA GLY A 95 18.09 -0.39 1.19
C GLY A 95 17.16 0.79 1.06
N ALA A 96 16.58 1.20 2.17
CA ALA A 96 15.79 2.42 2.25
C ALA A 96 16.06 3.16 3.56
N ARG A 97 15.94 4.47 3.51
CA ARG A 97 15.86 5.35 4.67
C ARG A 97 14.59 6.20 4.52
N TRP A 98 13.68 6.06 5.47
CA TRP A 98 12.43 6.80 5.43
C TRP A 98 12.07 7.34 6.81
N LYS A 99 11.36 8.46 6.81
CA LYS A 99 10.81 9.11 8.01
C LYS A 99 9.30 9.06 7.95
N ASN A 100 8.69 8.35 8.88
CA ASN A 100 7.26 8.37 9.10
C ASN A 100 6.82 9.64 9.84
N MET A 101 5.56 10.02 9.68
CA MET A 101 4.98 11.16 10.39
C MET A 101 4.83 10.88 11.90
N SER A 102 4.56 9.62 12.26
CA SER A 102 4.42 9.17 13.64
C SER A 102 4.96 7.76 13.87
N VAL A 103 4.89 7.28 15.11
CA VAL A 103 5.20 5.90 15.50
C VAL A 103 3.90 5.16 15.84
N PHE A 104 2.91 5.29 14.95
CA PHE A 104 1.60 4.69 15.13
C PHE A 104 1.64 3.16 15.05
N ASN A 105 0.86 2.51 15.92
CA ASN A 105 0.69 1.06 15.94
C ASN A 105 -0.78 0.69 16.19
N MET A 106 -1.14 -0.51 15.75
CA MET A 106 -2.43 -1.14 16.01
C MET A 106 -2.22 -2.55 16.56
N ASN A 107 -3.15 -3.04 17.39
CA ASN A 107 -3.05 -4.35 18.02
C ASN A 107 -3.38 -5.54 17.08
N HIS A 108 -3.97 -5.26 15.93
CA HIS A 108 -4.45 -6.26 14.95
C HIS A 108 -3.80 -6.12 13.56
N MET A 109 -2.84 -5.21 13.40
CA MET A 109 -2.09 -5.02 12.17
C MET A 109 -0.59 -4.97 12.43
N THR A 110 0.20 -5.61 11.56
CA THR A 110 1.65 -5.65 11.72
C THR A 110 2.30 -4.26 11.51
N PRO A 111 3.40 -3.94 12.22
CA PRO A 111 4.17 -2.72 11.96
C PRO A 111 4.64 -2.61 10.51
N THR A 112 4.93 -3.74 9.84
CA THR A 112 5.31 -3.79 8.41
C THR A 112 4.19 -3.27 7.51
N GLY A 113 2.95 -3.63 7.76
CA GLY A 113 1.80 -3.10 7.01
C GLY A 113 1.51 -1.64 7.33
N ILE A 114 1.62 -1.26 8.62
CA ILE A 114 1.33 0.11 9.07
C ILE A 114 2.35 1.10 8.55
N ARG A 115 3.68 0.84 8.72
CA ARG A 115 4.78 1.81 8.58
C ARG A 115 5.95 1.32 7.72
N GLY A 116 5.90 0.09 7.23
CA GLY A 116 6.96 -0.53 6.44
C GLY A 116 6.86 -0.24 4.95
N LEU A 117 7.87 -0.73 4.20
CA LEU A 117 7.94 -0.63 2.76
C LEU A 117 8.06 -2.04 2.16
N ASP A 118 7.51 -2.26 0.96
CA ASP A 118 7.62 -3.53 0.24
C ASP A 118 8.31 -3.35 -1.10
N LEU A 119 9.36 -4.12 -1.35
CA LEU A 119 10.08 -4.13 -2.61
C LEU A 119 9.59 -5.29 -3.49
N TYR A 120 9.26 -4.96 -4.73
CA TYR A 120 8.95 -5.89 -5.81
C TYR A 120 9.92 -5.70 -6.97
N CYS A 121 10.19 -6.78 -7.72
CA CYS A 121 11.02 -6.78 -8.91
C CYS A 121 10.21 -7.31 -10.11
N LEU A 122 10.27 -6.60 -11.23
CA LEU A 122 9.67 -7.05 -12.48
C LEU A 122 10.48 -8.20 -13.05
N GLN A 123 9.81 -9.28 -13.44
CA GLN A 123 10.41 -10.44 -14.07
C GLN A 123 10.33 -10.32 -15.60
N ASP A 124 11.09 -11.16 -16.30
CA ASP A 124 11.15 -11.17 -17.77
C ASP A 124 9.80 -11.55 -18.43
N ASP A 125 8.93 -12.27 -17.69
CA ASP A 125 7.57 -12.61 -18.12
C ASP A 125 6.53 -11.50 -17.88
N GLY A 126 6.98 -10.34 -17.36
CA GLY A 126 6.12 -9.20 -17.05
C GLY A 126 5.41 -9.28 -15.70
N THR A 127 5.66 -10.31 -14.89
CA THR A 127 5.10 -10.44 -13.54
C THR A 127 5.94 -9.71 -12.50
N TRP A 128 5.29 -9.26 -11.42
CA TRP A 128 5.94 -8.63 -10.26
C TRP A 128 6.16 -9.65 -9.16
N THR A 129 7.42 -9.95 -8.85
CA THR A 129 7.79 -10.84 -7.74
C THR A 129 8.16 -10.04 -6.51
N PHE A 130 7.61 -10.42 -5.35
CA PHE A 130 8.00 -9.88 -4.06
C PHE A 130 9.47 -10.23 -3.76
N VAL A 131 10.23 -9.20 -3.37
CA VAL A 131 11.65 -9.35 -3.00
C VAL A 131 11.79 -9.45 -1.49
N ASN A 132 11.40 -8.40 -0.77
CA ASN A 132 11.44 -8.36 0.70
C ASN A 132 10.75 -7.08 1.22
N SER A 133 10.53 -7.00 2.54
CA SER A 133 10.00 -5.83 3.23
C SER A 133 11.09 -5.09 4.01
N ALA A 134 11.05 -3.76 3.99
CA ALA A 134 11.77 -2.92 4.93
C ALA A 134 10.96 -2.80 6.22
N ARG A 135 11.43 -3.42 7.29
CA ARG A 135 10.76 -3.45 8.60
C ARG A 135 10.99 -2.14 9.36
N PRO A 136 9.94 -1.42 9.77
CA PRO A 136 10.10 -0.19 10.52
C PRO A 136 10.63 -0.45 11.93
N ARG A 137 11.36 0.51 12.49
CA ARG A 137 11.75 0.51 13.91
C ARG A 137 10.76 1.34 14.72
N GLN A 138 10.85 1.24 16.07
CA GLN A 138 10.05 2.07 16.99
C GLN A 138 10.64 3.49 17.10
N GLN A 139 10.77 4.15 15.97
CA GLN A 139 11.27 5.53 15.83
C GLN A 139 10.75 6.13 14.52
N LEU A 140 10.77 7.47 14.42
CA LEU A 140 10.27 8.16 13.24
C LEU A 140 11.08 7.80 11.98
N THR A 141 12.42 7.82 12.09
CA THR A 141 13.30 7.50 10.95
C THR A 141 13.81 6.08 11.06
N THR A 142 13.63 5.32 10.00
CA THR A 142 14.19 3.97 9.85
C THR A 142 15.16 3.93 8.69
N THR A 143 16.30 3.27 8.91
CA THR A 143 17.25 2.87 7.87
C THR A 143 17.35 1.35 7.89
N ALA A 144 17.12 0.72 6.75
CA ALA A 144 17.15 -0.74 6.63
C ALA A 144 17.70 -1.17 5.27
N THR A 145 18.50 -2.24 5.27
CA THR A 145 18.76 -3.01 4.06
C THR A 145 17.53 -3.87 3.77
N ILE A 146 17.04 -3.81 2.54
CA ILE A 146 15.89 -4.62 2.09
C ILE A 146 16.38 -5.95 1.56
N ILE A 147 17.38 -5.91 0.69
CA ILE A 147 17.98 -7.10 0.07
C ILE A 147 19.48 -6.85 -0.16
N ASP A 148 20.27 -7.89 -0.07
CA ASP A 148 21.70 -7.91 -0.36
C ASP A 148 22.08 -9.17 -1.17
N ASN A 149 23.34 -9.26 -1.58
CA ASN A 149 23.91 -10.40 -2.29
C ASN A 149 23.21 -10.76 -3.61
N MET A 150 22.56 -9.78 -4.26
CA MET A 150 22.01 -9.96 -5.60
C MET A 150 23.13 -9.97 -6.64
N THR A 151 22.92 -10.68 -7.75
CA THR A 151 23.76 -10.51 -8.95
C THR A 151 23.57 -9.10 -9.52
N SER A 152 24.69 -8.43 -9.83
CA SER A 152 24.67 -7.08 -10.39
C SER A 152 24.19 -7.11 -11.86
N LYS A 153 22.88 -6.98 -12.07
CA LYS A 153 22.25 -6.80 -13.38
C LYS A 153 21.11 -5.78 -13.29
N PRO A 154 20.85 -4.98 -14.34
CA PRO A 154 19.74 -4.05 -14.35
C PRO A 154 18.39 -4.75 -14.17
N ARG A 155 17.56 -4.25 -13.24
CA ARG A 155 16.19 -4.71 -12.98
C ARG A 155 15.28 -3.53 -12.70
N GLU A 156 14.01 -3.71 -13.02
CA GLU A 156 12.94 -2.78 -12.66
C GLU A 156 12.38 -3.12 -11.28
N TYR A 157 12.21 -2.10 -10.45
CA TYR A 157 11.72 -2.26 -9.09
C TYR A 157 10.50 -1.37 -8.82
N MET A 158 9.67 -1.82 -7.87
CA MET A 158 8.55 -1.08 -7.32
C MET A 158 8.59 -1.18 -5.80
N LEU A 159 8.68 -0.03 -5.12
CA LEU A 159 8.75 0.08 -3.66
C LEU A 159 7.43 0.67 -3.16
N TYR A 160 6.53 -0.18 -2.64
CA TYR A 160 5.27 0.26 -2.03
C TYR A 160 5.48 0.96 -0.71
N LEU A 161 4.69 2.01 -0.48
CA LEU A 161 4.70 2.85 0.71
C LEU A 161 3.72 2.35 1.78
N PRO A 162 3.83 2.82 3.05
CA PRO A 162 2.99 2.40 4.16
C PRO A 162 1.50 2.56 3.92
N LEU A 163 0.69 1.67 4.53
CA LEU A 163 -0.76 1.71 4.38
C LEU A 163 -1.44 2.63 5.40
N TYR A 164 -0.91 2.71 6.63
CA TYR A 164 -1.55 3.44 7.75
C TYR A 164 -0.68 4.53 8.35
N GLU A 165 0.40 4.92 7.65
CA GLU A 165 1.24 6.03 8.05
C GLU A 165 1.63 6.87 6.83
N GLY A 166 1.88 8.15 7.05
CA GLY A 166 2.43 9.04 6.07
C GLY A 166 3.96 9.03 6.08
N ILE A 167 4.56 9.39 4.98
CA ILE A 167 6.01 9.56 4.83
C ILE A 167 6.36 11.04 4.67
N ASP A 168 7.29 11.55 5.51
CA ASP A 168 7.87 12.88 5.39
C ASP A 168 9.04 12.90 4.39
N SER A 169 9.89 11.86 4.42
CA SER A 169 11.03 11.72 3.51
C SER A 169 11.33 10.25 3.21
N LEU A 170 11.82 9.99 2.01
CA LEU A 170 12.18 8.64 1.55
C LEU A 170 13.39 8.72 0.63
N ALA A 171 14.41 7.93 0.92
CA ALA A 171 15.57 7.74 0.07
C ALA A 171 15.85 6.25 -0.15
N ILE A 172 16.22 5.89 -1.37
CA ILE A 172 16.60 4.54 -1.77
C ILE A 172 18.12 4.44 -1.71
N GLY A 173 18.62 3.45 -0.98
CA GLY A 173 20.05 3.17 -0.83
C GLY A 173 20.50 2.05 -1.74
N ILE A 174 21.61 2.25 -2.44
CA ILE A 174 22.27 1.24 -3.26
C ILE A 174 23.75 1.11 -2.88
N ASN A 175 24.37 -0.04 -3.15
CA ASN A 175 25.81 -0.20 -2.93
C ASN A 175 26.63 0.71 -3.84
N PRO A 176 27.82 1.18 -3.39
CA PRO A 176 28.72 2.00 -4.21
C PRO A 176 29.05 1.33 -5.55
N GLY A 177 29.11 2.17 -6.60
CA GLY A 177 29.39 1.73 -7.97
C GLY A 177 28.19 1.16 -8.74
N ALA A 178 27.04 0.96 -8.07
CA ALA A 178 25.79 0.63 -8.74
C ALA A 178 25.12 1.88 -9.31
N THR A 179 24.21 1.66 -10.27
CA THR A 179 23.39 2.73 -10.86
C THR A 179 21.96 2.63 -10.37
N ILE A 180 21.29 3.77 -10.22
CA ILE A 180 19.85 3.87 -10.03
C ILE A 180 19.31 4.97 -10.94
N GLU A 181 18.23 4.65 -11.65
CA GLU A 181 17.68 5.52 -12.69
C GLU A 181 16.16 5.43 -12.76
N ALA A 182 15.53 6.28 -13.57
CA ALA A 182 14.11 6.18 -13.87
C ALA A 182 13.78 4.82 -14.52
N PRO A 183 12.57 4.26 -14.33
CA PRO A 183 12.16 3.02 -14.95
C PRO A 183 12.17 3.15 -16.47
N GLN A 184 12.65 2.14 -17.18
CA GLN A 184 12.66 2.09 -18.64
C GLN A 184 11.39 1.45 -19.22
N GLN A 185 10.77 0.56 -18.46
CA GLN A 185 9.49 -0.02 -18.85
C GLN A 185 8.36 0.97 -18.55
N PRO A 186 7.49 1.31 -19.52
CA PRO A 186 6.32 2.16 -19.28
C PRO A 186 5.30 1.37 -18.43
N LEU A 187 5.46 1.44 -17.12
CA LEU A 187 4.60 0.75 -16.16
C LEU A 187 4.27 1.68 -15.00
N PRO A 188 3.05 1.64 -14.51
CA PRO A 188 1.89 1.02 -15.16
C PRO A 188 1.65 1.68 -16.52
N ARG A 189 0.91 1.01 -17.39
CA ARG A 189 0.58 1.52 -18.72
C ARG A 189 0.20 3.01 -18.68
N THR A 190 0.43 3.73 -19.77
CA THR A 190 0.00 5.13 -19.98
C THR A 190 -1.52 5.32 -19.94
N ASP A 191 -2.27 4.25 -19.78
CA ASP A 191 -3.72 4.23 -19.66
C ASP A 191 -4.20 4.88 -18.35
N LYS A 192 -5.42 5.41 -18.36
CA LYS A 192 -6.05 6.05 -17.20
C LYS A 192 -6.12 5.11 -15.98
N PRO A 193 -5.83 5.60 -14.77
CA PRO A 193 -5.81 4.77 -13.56
C PRO A 193 -7.20 4.26 -13.17
N ILE A 194 -7.22 3.24 -12.32
CA ILE A 194 -8.38 2.85 -11.54
C ILE A 194 -8.38 3.69 -10.25
N VAL A 195 -9.49 4.34 -9.94
CA VAL A 195 -9.66 5.06 -8.67
C VAL A 195 -10.56 4.22 -7.76
N TRP A 196 -10.01 3.73 -6.66
CA TRP A 196 -10.74 2.88 -5.71
C TRP A 196 -10.98 3.63 -4.40
N TYR A 197 -12.21 4.15 -4.25
CA TYR A 197 -12.68 4.79 -3.03
C TYR A 197 -13.33 3.78 -2.10
N GLY A 198 -13.03 3.86 -0.80
CA GLY A 198 -13.63 2.94 0.16
C GLY A 198 -13.19 3.15 1.60
N THR A 199 -13.10 2.06 2.32
CA THR A 199 -12.99 1.98 3.78
C THR A 199 -11.58 1.58 4.26
N SER A 200 -11.48 1.09 5.50
CA SER A 200 -10.25 0.46 6.02
C SER A 200 -9.82 -0.74 5.17
N ILE A 201 -10.77 -1.49 4.62
CA ILE A 201 -10.49 -2.64 3.74
C ILE A 201 -9.80 -2.15 2.47
N THR A 202 -10.33 -1.13 1.82
CA THR A 202 -9.70 -0.52 0.64
C THR A 202 -8.33 0.08 0.97
N GLN A 203 -8.21 0.75 2.12
CA GLN A 203 -6.92 1.28 2.58
C GLN A 203 -5.85 0.19 2.77
N GLY A 204 -6.26 -1.03 3.10
CA GLY A 204 -5.41 -2.19 3.33
C GLY A 204 -5.30 -2.57 4.81
N GLY A 205 -6.35 -2.30 5.60
CA GLY A 205 -6.40 -2.61 7.04
C GLY A 205 -6.21 -4.10 7.30
N CYS A 206 -5.21 -4.42 8.13
CA CYS A 206 -4.71 -5.74 8.51
C CYS A 206 -3.90 -6.50 7.45
N ALA A 207 -3.60 -5.91 6.28
CA ALA A 207 -2.56 -6.46 5.41
C ALA A 207 -1.22 -6.50 6.16
N ASN A 208 -0.51 -7.63 6.10
CA ASN A 208 0.77 -7.80 6.82
C ASN A 208 1.88 -6.90 6.29
N ARG A 209 1.77 -6.41 5.06
CA ARG A 209 2.72 -5.53 4.38
C ARG A 209 2.02 -4.77 3.24
N PRO A 210 2.55 -3.63 2.79
CA PRO A 210 1.87 -2.76 1.83
C PRO A 210 1.40 -3.45 0.55
N GLY A 211 2.23 -4.30 -0.04
CA GLY A 211 1.90 -4.99 -1.29
C GLY A 211 0.74 -5.98 -1.21
N MET A 212 0.23 -6.29 -0.01
CA MET A 212 -0.90 -7.21 0.18
C MET A 212 -2.27 -6.51 0.22
N ALA A 213 -2.35 -5.19 0.21
CA ALA A 213 -3.63 -4.51 -0.01
C ALA A 213 -4.23 -4.90 -1.37
N ALA A 214 -5.54 -5.13 -1.43
CA ALA A 214 -6.22 -5.57 -2.67
C ALA A 214 -5.96 -4.62 -3.85
N THR A 215 -5.90 -3.32 -3.62
CA THR A 215 -5.55 -2.30 -4.62
C THR A 215 -4.20 -2.56 -5.25
N ASN A 216 -3.18 -2.87 -4.43
CA ASN A 216 -1.82 -3.11 -4.87
C ASN A 216 -1.67 -4.48 -5.56
N ILE A 217 -2.45 -5.48 -5.15
CA ILE A 217 -2.53 -6.78 -5.83
C ILE A 217 -3.14 -6.61 -7.23
N VAL A 218 -4.26 -5.87 -7.34
CA VAL A 218 -4.92 -5.59 -8.62
C VAL A 218 -4.00 -4.80 -9.55
N GLU A 219 -3.30 -3.78 -9.02
CA GLU A 219 -2.32 -2.99 -9.76
C GLU A 219 -1.27 -3.88 -10.43
N ARG A 220 -0.64 -4.77 -9.68
CA ARG A 220 0.37 -5.69 -10.22
C ARG A 220 -0.21 -6.69 -11.22
N LYS A 221 -1.39 -7.26 -10.94
CA LYS A 221 -2.03 -8.26 -11.82
C LYS A 221 -2.54 -7.69 -13.14
N LEU A 222 -2.89 -6.39 -13.15
CA LEU A 222 -3.34 -5.70 -14.36
C LEU A 222 -2.25 -4.89 -15.04
N ASN A 223 -1.12 -4.71 -14.36
CA ASN A 223 -0.11 -3.73 -14.77
C ASN A 223 -0.76 -2.36 -15.05
N ARG A 224 -1.62 -1.91 -14.14
CA ARG A 224 -2.43 -0.70 -14.27
C ARG A 224 -2.44 0.07 -12.95
N GLU A 225 -2.14 1.38 -12.99
CA GLU A 225 -2.13 2.22 -11.81
C GLU A 225 -3.48 2.18 -11.06
N VAL A 226 -3.41 1.99 -9.75
CA VAL A 226 -4.57 2.03 -8.86
C VAL A 226 -4.37 3.13 -7.81
N ILE A 227 -5.20 4.15 -7.85
CA ILE A 227 -5.23 5.21 -6.84
C ILE A 227 -6.12 4.74 -5.69
N ASN A 228 -5.50 4.51 -4.54
CA ASN A 228 -6.18 4.05 -3.32
C ASN A 228 -6.72 5.25 -2.52
N LEU A 229 -8.03 5.42 -2.52
CA LEU A 229 -8.76 6.38 -1.69
C LEU A 229 -9.60 5.68 -0.62
N GLY A 230 -9.02 4.65 0.01
CA GLY A 230 -9.57 4.01 1.20
C GLY A 230 -9.28 4.83 2.46
N PHE A 231 -10.29 5.03 3.30
CA PHE A 231 -10.21 5.81 4.53
C PHE A 231 -10.86 5.04 5.69
N SER A 232 -10.03 4.51 6.59
CA SER A 232 -10.44 3.65 7.71
C SER A 232 -11.54 4.28 8.57
N GLY A 233 -12.73 3.64 8.64
CA GLY A 233 -13.89 4.17 9.35
C GLY A 233 -14.47 5.46 8.73
N ASN A 234 -13.90 5.98 7.65
CA ASN A 234 -14.18 7.30 7.10
C ASN A 234 -14.52 7.34 5.60
N GLY A 235 -14.67 6.20 4.95
CA GLY A 235 -15.24 6.13 3.60
C GLY A 235 -16.75 6.35 3.62
N ARG A 236 -17.19 7.58 3.93
CA ARG A 236 -18.59 7.91 4.24
C ARG A 236 -19.28 8.83 3.22
N LEU A 237 -18.82 8.81 1.97
CA LEU A 237 -19.39 9.58 0.88
C LEU A 237 -19.36 11.11 1.11
N ASP A 238 -18.25 11.62 1.66
CA ASP A 238 -18.02 13.06 1.81
C ASP A 238 -17.89 13.72 0.42
N THR A 239 -18.67 14.75 0.13
CA THR A 239 -18.72 15.41 -1.19
C THR A 239 -17.40 16.08 -1.57
N GLU A 240 -16.58 16.46 -0.58
CA GLU A 240 -15.23 16.97 -0.78
C GLU A 240 -14.32 15.92 -1.41
N VAL A 241 -14.43 14.66 -0.99
CA VAL A 241 -13.71 13.53 -1.61
C VAL A 241 -14.23 13.28 -3.03
N ALA A 242 -15.55 13.37 -3.25
CA ALA A 242 -16.12 13.29 -4.61
C ALA A 242 -15.52 14.35 -5.54
N ARG A 243 -15.31 15.60 -5.05
CA ARG A 243 -14.66 16.67 -5.83
C ARG A 243 -13.20 16.38 -6.13
N VAL A 244 -12.45 15.77 -5.20
CA VAL A 244 -11.09 15.30 -5.47
C VAL A 244 -11.12 14.24 -6.57
N MET A 245 -11.99 13.24 -6.46
CA MET A 245 -12.15 12.18 -7.46
C MET A 245 -12.58 12.71 -8.82
N ALA A 246 -13.44 13.74 -8.84
CA ALA A 246 -13.92 14.38 -10.07
C ALA A 246 -12.79 15.04 -10.90
N ASN A 247 -11.67 15.38 -10.29
CA ASN A 247 -10.49 15.93 -10.96
C ASN A 247 -9.50 14.87 -11.45
N LEU A 248 -9.75 13.57 -11.18
CA LEU A 248 -8.85 12.49 -11.59
C LEU A 248 -9.29 11.94 -12.96
N ASP A 249 -8.38 11.87 -13.91
CA ASP A 249 -8.65 11.28 -15.23
C ASP A 249 -8.65 9.75 -15.16
N ALA A 250 -9.70 9.17 -14.59
CA ALA A 250 -9.84 7.75 -14.33
C ALA A 250 -10.42 6.95 -15.50
N GLY A 251 -9.91 5.72 -15.71
CA GLY A 251 -10.51 4.73 -16.61
C GLY A 251 -11.65 3.96 -15.96
N LEU A 252 -11.67 3.89 -14.63
CA LEU A 252 -12.68 3.20 -13.83
C LEU A 252 -12.72 3.78 -12.42
N PHE A 253 -13.92 3.96 -11.86
CA PHE A 253 -14.13 4.22 -10.44
C PHE A 253 -14.71 2.99 -9.74
N ILE A 254 -14.24 2.70 -8.53
CA ILE A 254 -14.80 1.68 -7.64
C ILE A 254 -15.24 2.37 -6.36
N LEU A 255 -16.51 2.22 -5.99
CA LEU A 255 -17.11 2.77 -4.77
C LEU A 255 -17.42 1.62 -3.81
N ASP A 256 -16.54 1.45 -2.80
CA ASP A 256 -16.51 0.35 -1.84
C ASP A 256 -16.67 0.88 -0.41
N MET A 257 -17.77 1.64 -0.18
CA MET A 257 -18.00 2.41 1.05
C MET A 257 -18.91 1.70 2.05
N LEU A 258 -19.64 0.64 1.67
CA LEU A 258 -20.70 0.06 2.49
C LEU A 258 -20.28 -0.34 3.92
N PRO A 259 -19.06 -0.85 4.18
CA PRO A 259 -18.67 -1.14 5.56
C PRO A 259 -18.67 0.05 6.52
N ASN A 260 -18.59 1.31 6.00
CA ASN A 260 -18.50 2.52 6.84
C ASN A 260 -19.78 3.38 6.91
N VAL A 261 -20.85 3.01 6.20
CA VAL A 261 -22.10 3.75 6.19
C VAL A 261 -23.25 2.90 6.73
N THR A 262 -24.29 3.56 7.27
CA THR A 262 -25.58 2.93 7.54
C THR A 262 -26.48 3.03 6.30
N ALA A 263 -27.65 2.36 6.30
CA ALA A 263 -28.62 2.48 5.21
C ALA A 263 -29.15 3.92 5.06
N GLU A 264 -29.33 4.61 6.19
CA GLU A 264 -29.77 6.01 6.25
C GLU A 264 -28.69 6.94 5.66
N GLU A 265 -27.44 6.83 6.13
CA GLU A 265 -26.31 7.61 5.59
C GLU A 265 -26.11 7.35 4.10
N LEU A 266 -26.27 6.11 3.64
CA LEU A 266 -26.19 5.76 2.23
C LEU A 266 -27.29 6.45 1.41
N SER A 267 -28.53 6.44 1.91
CA SER A 267 -29.69 7.08 1.26
C SER A 267 -29.51 8.59 1.11
N GLU A 268 -28.95 9.24 2.15
CA GLU A 268 -28.74 10.69 2.19
C GLU A 268 -27.55 11.14 1.33
N ARG A 269 -26.42 10.37 1.37
CA ARG A 269 -25.13 10.86 0.89
C ARG A 269 -24.75 10.34 -0.49
N PHE A 270 -25.34 9.22 -0.94
CA PHE A 270 -24.95 8.63 -2.22
C PHE A 270 -25.27 9.56 -3.41
N GLU A 271 -26.48 10.10 -3.49
CA GLU A 271 -26.92 10.91 -4.64
C GLU A 271 -26.07 12.19 -4.80
N PRO A 272 -25.80 12.99 -3.76
CA PRO A 272 -24.89 14.14 -3.86
C PRO A 272 -23.47 13.76 -4.29
N PHE A 273 -22.90 12.73 -3.67
CA PHE A 273 -21.55 12.22 -4.00
C PHE A 273 -21.48 11.74 -5.45
N TYR A 274 -22.40 10.88 -5.83
CA TYR A 274 -22.46 10.27 -7.16
C TYR A 274 -22.69 11.28 -8.26
N THR A 275 -23.56 12.27 -8.04
CA THR A 275 -23.87 13.33 -9.01
C THR A 275 -22.64 14.17 -9.34
N ILE A 276 -21.82 14.52 -8.34
CA ILE A 276 -20.56 15.24 -8.55
C ILE A 276 -19.65 14.41 -9.47
N LEU A 277 -19.47 13.14 -9.15
CA LEU A 277 -18.59 12.25 -9.90
C LEU A 277 -19.11 12.00 -11.32
N ARG A 278 -20.40 11.67 -11.47
CA ARG A 278 -21.01 11.38 -12.77
C ARG A 278 -21.06 12.60 -13.69
N LYS A 279 -21.25 13.80 -13.13
CA LYS A 279 -21.20 15.06 -13.91
C LYS A 279 -19.81 15.31 -14.50
N ALA A 280 -18.76 15.05 -13.73
CA ALA A 280 -17.38 15.20 -14.20
C ALA A 280 -16.98 14.08 -15.18
N HIS A 281 -17.51 12.88 -14.99
CA HIS A 281 -17.19 11.67 -15.75
C HIS A 281 -18.42 11.01 -16.35
N PRO A 282 -19.03 11.59 -17.40
CA PRO A 282 -20.33 11.13 -17.93
C PRO A 282 -20.33 9.69 -18.43
N THR A 283 -19.20 9.20 -18.95
CA THR A 283 -19.08 7.90 -19.60
C THR A 283 -18.11 6.94 -18.92
N THR A 284 -17.36 7.39 -17.91
CA THR A 284 -16.43 6.51 -17.17
C THR A 284 -17.22 5.47 -16.37
N PRO A 285 -16.89 4.18 -16.48
CA PRO A 285 -17.51 3.13 -15.69
C PRO A 285 -17.34 3.38 -14.19
N ILE A 286 -18.40 3.11 -13.42
CA ILE A 286 -18.39 3.16 -11.95
C ILE A 286 -18.91 1.81 -11.45
N LEU A 287 -18.13 1.13 -10.64
CA LEU A 287 -18.53 -0.08 -9.91
C LEU A 287 -18.99 0.33 -8.51
N VAL A 288 -20.16 -0.11 -8.07
CA VAL A 288 -20.59 -0.06 -6.66
C VAL A 288 -20.53 -1.44 -6.09
N VAL A 289 -19.86 -1.59 -4.95
CA VAL A 289 -19.52 -2.88 -4.34
C VAL A 289 -20.44 -3.14 -3.15
N GLU A 290 -21.04 -4.32 -3.10
CA GLU A 290 -21.84 -4.81 -1.98
C GLU A 290 -20.97 -5.03 -0.73
N THR A 291 -21.59 -5.15 0.45
CA THR A 291 -20.84 -5.47 1.68
C THR A 291 -20.25 -6.89 1.58
N PRO A 292 -18.98 -7.10 1.92
CA PRO A 292 -18.42 -8.46 2.01
C PRO A 292 -19.22 -9.36 2.96
N ASP A 293 -19.28 -10.66 2.67
CA ASP A 293 -19.97 -11.63 3.52
C ASP A 293 -19.17 -11.89 4.81
N PHE A 294 -19.23 -10.94 5.73
CA PHE A 294 -18.51 -10.99 6.99
C PHE A 294 -18.92 -12.19 7.87
N PRO A 295 -17.99 -12.97 8.42
CA PRO A 295 -18.28 -14.18 9.21
C PRO A 295 -19.26 -13.97 10.37
N HIS A 296 -19.11 -12.88 11.13
CA HIS A 296 -19.93 -12.58 12.29
C HIS A 296 -21.41 -12.27 11.96
N LYS A 297 -21.73 -11.92 10.71
CA LYS A 297 -23.11 -11.77 10.22
C LYS A 297 -23.95 -13.03 10.46
N ARG A 298 -23.33 -14.19 10.53
CA ARG A 298 -24.00 -15.48 10.77
C ARG A 298 -24.43 -15.68 12.22
N PHE A 299 -23.83 -14.97 13.15
CA PHE A 299 -24.01 -15.13 14.59
C PHE A 299 -24.68 -13.93 15.25
N ASP A 300 -24.44 -12.71 14.72
CA ASP A 300 -25.02 -11.47 15.23
C ASP A 300 -26.20 -11.03 14.35
N THR A 301 -27.42 -11.20 14.88
CA THR A 301 -28.66 -10.85 14.17
C THR A 301 -28.82 -9.36 13.91
N LYS A 302 -28.22 -8.49 14.76
CA LYS A 302 -28.25 -7.02 14.56
C LYS A 302 -27.34 -6.64 13.39
N ILE A 303 -26.13 -7.20 13.34
CA ILE A 303 -25.21 -6.99 12.24
C ILE A 303 -25.80 -7.55 10.94
N CYS A 304 -26.36 -8.76 10.99
CA CYS A 304 -27.04 -9.35 9.82
C CYS A 304 -28.11 -8.42 9.26
N LYS A 305 -29.00 -7.91 10.11
CA LYS A 305 -30.04 -6.95 9.72
C LYS A 305 -29.46 -5.67 9.15
N ALA A 306 -28.46 -5.09 9.79
CA ALA A 306 -27.84 -3.85 9.35
C ALA A 306 -27.16 -3.99 7.98
N VAL A 307 -26.42 -5.09 7.76
CA VAL A 307 -25.78 -5.39 6.48
C VAL A 307 -26.82 -5.60 5.39
N ASN A 308 -27.84 -6.42 5.62
CA ASN A 308 -28.90 -6.68 4.64
C ASN A 308 -29.66 -5.39 4.25
N ASN A 309 -29.92 -4.51 5.23
CA ASN A 309 -30.61 -3.23 4.96
C ASN A 309 -29.77 -2.32 4.04
N LYS A 310 -28.48 -2.17 4.31
CA LYS A 310 -27.64 -1.30 3.49
C LYS A 310 -27.37 -1.91 2.10
N ASP A 311 -27.26 -3.23 1.97
CA ASP A 311 -27.12 -3.89 0.68
C ASP A 311 -28.39 -3.75 -0.15
N ALA A 312 -29.57 -3.90 0.44
CA ALA A 312 -30.87 -3.63 -0.21
C ALA A 312 -31.00 -2.15 -0.63
N THR A 313 -30.53 -1.22 0.22
CA THR A 313 -30.52 0.22 -0.09
C THR A 313 -29.61 0.50 -1.28
N LEU A 314 -28.39 -0.05 -1.31
CA LEU A 314 -27.48 0.12 -2.45
C LEU A 314 -28.09 -0.42 -3.74
N LYS A 315 -28.72 -1.59 -3.68
CA LYS A 315 -29.40 -2.19 -4.84
C LYS A 315 -30.52 -1.29 -5.36
N THR A 316 -31.34 -0.76 -4.47
CA THR A 316 -32.41 0.21 -4.82
C THR A 316 -31.85 1.47 -5.48
N ILE A 317 -30.76 2.02 -4.94
CA ILE A 317 -30.06 3.20 -5.51
C ILE A 317 -29.50 2.86 -6.90
N TYR A 318 -28.85 1.72 -7.04
CA TYR A 318 -28.32 1.23 -8.31
C TYR A 318 -29.43 1.12 -9.38
N GLU A 319 -30.54 0.46 -9.05
CA GLU A 319 -31.68 0.29 -9.95
C GLU A 319 -32.30 1.62 -10.34
N LYS A 320 -32.44 2.58 -9.39
CA LYS A 320 -32.91 3.95 -9.64
C LYS A 320 -32.05 4.64 -10.69
N TRP A 321 -30.72 4.62 -10.57
CA TRP A 321 -29.83 5.25 -11.54
C TRP A 321 -29.83 4.54 -12.89
N ARG A 322 -29.92 3.21 -12.91
CA ARG A 322 -30.06 2.42 -14.15
C ARG A 322 -31.36 2.78 -14.88
N LYS A 323 -32.49 2.97 -14.17
CA LYS A 323 -33.78 3.41 -14.73
C LYS A 323 -33.70 4.84 -15.25
N LYS A 324 -32.94 5.74 -14.62
CA LYS A 324 -32.64 7.09 -15.09
C LYS A 324 -31.76 7.12 -16.37
N GLY A 325 -31.30 5.98 -16.86
CA GLY A 325 -30.54 5.86 -18.11
C GLY A 325 -29.01 5.76 -17.93
N ASP A 326 -28.47 5.70 -16.70
CA ASP A 326 -27.05 5.54 -16.52
C ASP A 326 -26.60 4.13 -16.90
N ARG A 327 -25.98 3.99 -18.07
CA ARG A 327 -25.49 2.72 -18.63
C ARG A 327 -24.08 2.36 -18.14
N ASN A 328 -23.38 3.29 -17.50
CA ASN A 328 -21.99 3.12 -17.02
C ASN A 328 -21.89 2.93 -15.50
N LEU A 329 -22.99 2.66 -14.81
CA LEU A 329 -23.02 2.21 -13.42
C LEU A 329 -23.22 0.71 -13.37
N PHE A 330 -22.39 0.00 -12.60
CA PHE A 330 -22.38 -1.48 -12.49
C PHE A 330 -22.37 -1.88 -11.04
N PHE A 331 -23.06 -2.98 -10.72
CA PHE A 331 -23.14 -3.56 -9.39
C PHE A 331 -22.20 -4.76 -9.28
N VAL A 332 -21.44 -4.84 -8.19
CA VAL A 332 -20.53 -5.96 -7.88
C VAL A 332 -21.06 -6.68 -6.65
N PRO A 333 -21.63 -7.88 -6.81
CA PRO A 333 -22.00 -8.73 -5.69
C PRO A 333 -20.74 -9.31 -5.03
N THR A 334 -20.79 -9.57 -3.72
CA THR A 334 -19.63 -9.99 -2.92
C THR A 334 -19.74 -11.41 -2.38
N ALA A 335 -20.76 -12.17 -2.77
CA ALA A 335 -20.86 -13.58 -2.38
C ALA A 335 -19.58 -14.35 -2.74
N GLY A 336 -18.96 -14.99 -1.74
CA GLY A 336 -17.70 -15.72 -1.89
C GLY A 336 -16.44 -14.88 -2.09
N MET A 337 -16.53 -13.54 -2.03
CA MET A 337 -15.39 -12.64 -2.27
C MET A 337 -14.17 -12.95 -1.39
N ILE A 338 -14.38 -13.29 -0.12
CA ILE A 338 -13.31 -13.59 0.84
C ILE A 338 -13.17 -15.07 1.16
N GLY A 339 -13.86 -15.93 0.40
CA GLY A 339 -13.91 -17.38 0.60
C GLY A 339 -15.11 -17.84 1.46
N ASN A 340 -15.46 -19.11 1.32
CA ASN A 340 -16.60 -19.73 2.04
C ASN A 340 -16.15 -20.48 3.30
N ASP A 341 -14.85 -20.54 3.56
CA ASP A 341 -14.24 -21.15 4.76
C ASP A 341 -14.20 -20.19 5.96
N HIS A 342 -14.52 -18.91 5.74
CA HIS A 342 -14.55 -17.83 6.74
C HIS A 342 -13.18 -17.45 7.36
N GLU A 343 -12.06 -17.87 6.75
CA GLU A 343 -10.69 -17.60 7.20
C GLU A 343 -10.08 -16.30 6.60
N GLY A 344 -10.88 -15.57 5.85
CA GLY A 344 -10.44 -14.37 5.14
C GLY A 344 -10.30 -13.09 5.98
N THR A 345 -10.58 -13.12 7.31
CA THR A 345 -10.58 -11.93 8.16
C THR A 345 -9.80 -12.13 9.46
N VAL A 346 -9.30 -11.01 10.03
CA VAL A 346 -8.57 -10.98 11.32
C VAL A 346 -9.54 -10.85 12.50
N ASP A 347 -10.58 -10.02 12.34
CA ASP A 347 -11.51 -9.61 13.41
C ASP A 347 -12.98 -9.66 12.94
N ALA A 348 -13.27 -10.54 11.98
CA ALA A 348 -14.54 -10.69 11.29
C ALA A 348 -14.94 -9.54 10.36
N ILE A 349 -14.07 -8.54 10.15
CA ILE A 349 -14.26 -7.38 9.24
C ILE A 349 -13.05 -7.19 8.34
N HIS A 350 -11.86 -6.93 8.95
CA HIS A 350 -10.65 -6.61 8.21
C HIS A 350 -9.98 -7.87 7.67
N PHE A 351 -9.51 -7.78 6.43
CA PHE A 351 -9.02 -8.95 5.71
C PHE A 351 -7.62 -9.36 6.17
N THR A 352 -7.40 -10.68 6.23
CA THR A 352 -6.06 -11.26 6.21
C THR A 352 -5.44 -11.11 4.81
N ASP A 353 -4.14 -11.41 4.64
CA ASP A 353 -3.52 -11.47 3.31
C ASP A 353 -4.26 -12.43 2.38
N LEU A 354 -4.78 -13.55 2.92
CA LEU A 354 -5.63 -14.49 2.18
C LEU A 354 -6.93 -13.83 1.71
N GLY A 355 -7.59 -13.07 2.60
CA GLY A 355 -8.80 -12.33 2.29
C GLY A 355 -8.56 -11.27 1.21
N PHE A 356 -7.45 -10.53 1.28
CA PHE A 356 -7.07 -9.55 0.27
C PHE A 356 -6.77 -10.17 -1.10
N GLU A 357 -6.07 -11.29 -1.15
CA GLU A 357 -5.81 -12.01 -2.40
C GLU A 357 -7.12 -12.51 -3.03
N ARG A 358 -8.04 -13.07 -2.22
CA ARG A 358 -9.36 -13.49 -2.66
C ARG A 358 -10.21 -12.32 -3.16
N CYS A 359 -10.24 -11.22 -2.41
CA CYS A 359 -10.93 -9.99 -2.80
C CYS A 359 -10.41 -9.46 -4.15
N ALA A 360 -9.09 -9.34 -4.30
CA ALA A 360 -8.49 -8.92 -5.56
C ALA A 360 -8.89 -9.83 -6.73
N ASN A 361 -8.84 -11.16 -6.54
CA ASN A 361 -9.24 -12.13 -7.56
C ASN A 361 -10.73 -12.05 -7.89
N HIS A 362 -11.59 -11.79 -6.91
CA HIS A 362 -13.02 -11.59 -7.10
C HIS A 362 -13.31 -10.32 -7.92
N MET A 363 -12.60 -9.21 -7.62
CA MET A 363 -12.79 -7.93 -8.30
C MET A 363 -12.26 -7.91 -9.74
N LEU A 364 -11.20 -8.67 -10.04
CA LEU A 364 -10.52 -8.65 -11.35
C LEU A 364 -11.44 -8.89 -12.56
N PRO A 365 -12.37 -9.86 -12.59
CA PRO A 365 -13.30 -10.05 -13.72
C PRO A 365 -14.17 -8.83 -13.98
N TYR A 366 -14.70 -8.20 -12.93
CA TYR A 366 -15.52 -6.99 -13.02
C TYR A 366 -14.71 -5.80 -13.53
N ILE A 367 -13.49 -5.63 -13.00
CA ILE A 367 -12.57 -4.57 -13.42
C ILE A 367 -12.22 -4.76 -14.90
N LYS A 368 -11.73 -5.95 -15.31
CA LYS A 368 -11.34 -6.24 -16.70
C LYS A 368 -12.49 -6.03 -17.69
N LYS A 369 -13.71 -6.37 -17.30
CA LYS A 369 -14.91 -6.21 -18.14
C LYS A 369 -15.24 -4.75 -18.42
N HIS A 370 -14.98 -3.85 -17.47
CA HIS A 370 -15.45 -2.47 -17.52
C HIS A 370 -14.33 -1.43 -17.65
N LEU A 371 -13.07 -1.81 -17.44
CA LEU A 371 -11.91 -0.94 -17.60
C LEU A 371 -11.71 -0.58 -19.07
N LYS A 372 -11.67 0.72 -19.36
CA LYS A 372 -11.45 1.28 -20.71
C LYS A 372 -10.02 1.79 -20.88
#